data_58134dd5f2e4f90cf18b30580f0e8669
#
_entry.id   58134dd5f2e4f90cf18b30580f0e8669
#
_cell.length_a   1.000
_cell.length_b   1.000
_cell.length_c   1.000
_cell.angle_alpha   90.00
_cell.angle_beta   90.00
_cell.angle_gamma   90.00
#
_symmetry.space_group_name_H-M   'P 1'
#
loop_
_entity.id
_entity.type
_entity.pdbx_description
1 polymer ?
#
loop_
_entity_poly.entity_id
_entity_poly.type
_entity_poly.pdbx_seq_one_letter_code
_entity_poly.pdbx_strand_id
1 'polypeptide(L)'
;MNHLGRLLCLILLVFAAPLIAEPLRVGVSFAIPPYVITHEDRGIELDLMREAFAGSGHEPEFIYLPLERTFRMLEEGKLDAIINVRPGMLSRAHLSQAVVTFHNRVFTLDKTAFNTMGDLQTLRVSAFQRARQILGTEFAEIVDQNPHYEEVARQEGQVQKLLLGRTDAVILEQRIFYYYMAQLLGQAEGGERYQTDRIRQHDLFPPTRYHFAFRQAARQQWFDRQLSKMKEDGRYEQIFADYGTASSDRNIKASP
;
A
#
# COMPACT_ATOMS: atom_id res chain seq x y z
N MET A 1 44.08 14.78 48.19
CA MET A 1 42.97 14.11 47.45
C MET A 1 42.33 15.16 46.56
N ASN A 2 42.48 15.22 45.44
CA ASN A 2 43.05 14.82 44.18
C ASN A 2 42.35 15.62 43.09
N HIS A 3 42.92 16.78 42.74
CA HIS A 3 42.49 17.61 41.61
C HIS A 3 42.58 16.84 40.26
N LEU A 4 43.42 15.79 40.20
CA LEU A 4 43.59 14.93 39.03
C LEU A 4 42.38 14.04 38.76
N GLY A 5 41.67 13.57 39.79
CA GLY A 5 40.45 12.73 39.63
C GLY A 5 39.23 13.51 39.15
N ARG A 6 39.15 14.81 39.44
CA ARG A 6 38.06 15.69 38.94
C ARG A 6 38.25 16.11 37.48
N LEU A 7 39.51 16.19 37.01
CA LEU A 7 39.83 16.51 35.62
C LEU A 7 39.52 15.31 34.67
N LEU A 8 39.73 14.08 35.17
CA LEU A 8 39.45 12.85 34.38
C LEU A 8 37.95 12.60 34.17
N CYS A 9 37.12 12.97 35.16
CA CYS A 9 35.64 12.88 35.00
C CYS A 9 35.09 13.94 34.06
N LEU A 10 35.72 15.09 33.89
CA LEU A 10 35.26 16.15 32.99
C LEU A 10 35.56 15.84 31.51
N ILE A 11 36.61 15.05 31.23
CA ILE A 11 37.03 14.68 29.88
C ILE A 11 36.14 13.57 29.29
N LEU A 12 35.47 12.75 30.10
CA LEU A 12 34.54 11.68 29.64
C LEU A 12 33.14 12.20 29.25
N LEU A 13 32.81 13.45 29.49
CA LEU A 13 31.52 14.06 29.20
C LEU A 13 31.43 14.76 27.83
N VAL A 14 32.48 14.78 27.03
CA VAL A 14 32.61 15.65 25.85
C VAL A 14 32.35 14.94 24.51
N PHE A 15 32.12 13.63 24.46
CA PHE A 15 31.91 12.92 23.17
C PHE A 15 30.65 12.07 23.10
N ALA A 16 29.50 12.58 23.60
CA ALA A 16 28.24 12.16 23.07
C ALA A 16 27.90 13.07 21.87
N ALA A 17 28.59 12.90 20.74
CA ALA A 17 28.15 13.48 19.49
C ALA A 17 26.73 12.97 19.26
N PRO A 18 25.74 13.85 18.95
CA PRO A 18 24.42 13.38 18.58
C PRO A 18 24.59 12.45 17.38
N LEU A 19 24.13 11.21 17.51
CA LEU A 19 24.06 10.27 16.40
C LEU A 19 23.02 10.84 15.43
N ILE A 20 23.45 11.69 14.51
CA ILE A 20 22.57 12.22 13.46
C ILE A 20 22.24 11.02 12.57
N ALA A 21 20.97 10.62 12.57
CA ALA A 21 20.48 9.56 11.69
C ALA A 21 20.75 9.96 10.23
N GLU A 22 21.35 9.06 9.46
CA GLU A 22 21.54 9.29 8.03
C GLU A 22 20.19 9.16 7.31
N PRO A 23 19.84 10.10 6.41
CA PRO A 23 18.60 10.00 5.66
C PRO A 23 18.62 8.77 4.74
N LEU A 24 17.57 7.95 4.82
CA LEU A 24 17.29 6.88 3.87
C LEU A 24 16.28 7.43 2.86
N ARG A 25 16.73 7.83 1.68
CA ARG A 25 15.90 8.45 0.65
C ARG A 25 15.03 7.40 -0.03
N VAL A 26 13.72 7.45 0.21
CA VAL A 26 12.74 6.47 -0.27
C VAL A 26 11.82 7.11 -1.31
N GLY A 27 11.88 6.63 -2.55
CA GLY A 27 10.97 7.07 -3.62
C GLY A 27 9.58 6.48 -3.47
N VAL A 28 8.57 7.34 -3.55
CA VAL A 28 7.16 7.00 -3.45
C VAL A 28 6.44 7.48 -4.70
N SER A 29 5.75 6.60 -5.42
CA SER A 29 5.21 6.92 -6.74
C SER A 29 3.70 7.13 -6.79
N PHE A 30 2.95 6.61 -5.84
CA PHE A 30 1.49 6.63 -5.85
C PHE A 30 0.91 7.09 -4.52
N ALA A 31 -0.13 7.93 -4.59
CA ALA A 31 -1.05 8.16 -3.48
C ALA A 31 -2.14 7.08 -3.57
N ILE A 32 -2.09 6.07 -2.71
CA ILE A 32 -3.01 4.92 -2.67
C ILE A 32 -3.40 4.62 -1.20
N PRO A 33 -4.25 5.45 -0.58
CA PRO A 33 -4.72 5.19 0.77
C PRO A 33 -5.41 3.82 0.88
N PRO A 34 -5.22 3.09 1.98
CA PRO A 34 -4.48 3.43 3.20
C PRO A 34 -2.98 3.12 3.13
N TYR A 35 -2.44 2.63 2.01
CA TYR A 35 -1.03 2.25 1.87
C TYR A 35 -0.09 3.46 1.87
N VAL A 36 -0.47 4.51 1.13
CA VAL A 36 0.25 5.78 1.02
C VAL A 36 -0.74 6.94 1.07
N ILE A 37 -0.70 7.72 2.14
CA ILE A 37 -1.51 8.92 2.40
C ILE A 37 -0.57 10.13 2.33
N THR A 38 -0.41 10.68 1.14
CA THR A 38 0.66 11.67 0.84
C THR A 38 0.53 12.98 1.63
N HIS A 39 -0.69 13.45 1.91
CA HIS A 39 -0.90 14.69 2.65
C HIS A 39 -0.64 14.58 4.16
N GLU A 40 -0.59 13.36 4.70
CA GLU A 40 -0.25 13.06 6.09
C GLU A 40 1.19 12.55 6.23
N ASP A 41 1.87 12.30 5.12
CA ASP A 41 3.15 11.59 5.09
C ASP A 41 3.11 10.26 5.88
N ARG A 42 1.98 9.53 5.78
CA ARG A 42 1.68 8.29 6.50
C ARG A 42 1.10 7.25 5.56
N GLY A 43 0.85 6.07 6.09
CA GLY A 43 0.25 4.94 5.38
C GLY A 43 0.97 3.65 5.68
N ILE A 44 0.29 2.52 5.44
CA ILE A 44 0.79 1.18 5.80
C ILE A 44 2.23 0.95 5.29
N GLU A 45 2.51 1.26 4.02
CA GLU A 45 3.84 1.03 3.44
C GLU A 45 4.89 1.99 4.01
N LEU A 46 4.52 3.24 4.28
CA LEU A 46 5.44 4.23 4.86
C LEU A 46 5.76 3.88 6.32
N ASP A 47 4.75 3.49 7.09
CA ASP A 47 4.93 3.16 8.50
C ASP A 47 5.68 1.82 8.68
N LEU A 48 5.49 0.84 7.78
CA LEU A 48 6.32 -0.38 7.71
C LEU A 48 7.79 -0.05 7.44
N MET A 49 8.07 0.91 6.54
CA MET A 49 9.43 1.36 6.26
C MET A 49 10.04 2.06 7.49
N ARG A 50 9.31 2.96 8.15
CA ARG A 50 9.77 3.65 9.37
C ARG A 50 10.08 2.67 10.49
N GLU A 51 9.16 1.74 10.75
CA GLU A 51 9.30 0.74 11.80
C GLU A 51 10.50 -0.19 11.55
N ALA A 52 10.73 -0.60 10.29
CA ALA A 52 11.85 -1.46 9.94
C ALA A 52 13.20 -0.77 10.14
N PHE A 53 13.28 0.54 9.99
CA PHE A 53 14.53 1.30 10.18
C PHE A 53 14.63 2.01 11.53
N ALA A 54 13.65 1.85 12.42
CA ALA A 54 13.72 2.38 13.78
C ALA A 54 14.96 1.83 14.51
N GLY A 55 15.77 2.75 15.06
CA GLY A 55 17.00 2.40 15.78
C GLY A 55 18.17 1.89 14.91
N SER A 56 18.07 1.93 13.59
CA SER A 56 19.12 1.49 12.66
C SER A 56 20.24 2.54 12.45
N GLY A 57 20.02 3.78 12.89
CA GLY A 57 20.85 4.93 12.53
C GLY A 57 20.50 5.54 11.17
N HIS A 58 19.44 5.05 10.51
CA HIS A 58 18.88 5.62 9.28
C HIS A 58 17.45 6.06 9.51
N GLU A 59 17.06 7.19 8.94
CA GLU A 59 15.70 7.71 9.01
C GLU A 59 15.08 7.79 7.59
N PRO A 60 13.96 7.13 7.32
CA PRO A 60 13.28 7.20 6.02
C PRO A 60 12.80 8.61 5.71
N GLU A 61 13.27 9.15 4.60
CA GLU A 61 12.83 10.41 3.98
C GLU A 61 12.06 10.07 2.70
N PHE A 62 10.75 10.33 2.67
CA PHE A 62 9.90 9.98 1.54
C PHE A 62 9.90 11.09 0.48
N ILE A 63 10.23 10.71 -0.76
CA ILE A 63 10.32 11.62 -1.91
C ILE A 63 9.27 11.21 -2.93
N TYR A 64 8.23 12.03 -3.07
CA TYR A 64 7.09 11.76 -3.93
C TYR A 64 7.39 12.16 -5.38
N LEU A 65 7.36 11.17 -6.28
CA LEU A 65 7.79 11.31 -7.68
C LEU A 65 6.94 10.44 -8.61
N PRO A 66 6.84 10.79 -9.91
CA PRO A 66 6.30 9.86 -10.91
C PRO A 66 7.09 8.54 -10.95
N LEU A 67 6.42 7.42 -11.20
CA LEU A 67 6.98 6.05 -11.14
C LEU A 67 8.30 5.92 -11.93
N GLU A 68 8.31 6.31 -13.19
CA GLU A 68 9.50 6.22 -14.04
C GLU A 68 10.69 7.05 -13.51
N ARG A 69 10.37 8.12 -12.80
CA ARG A 69 11.40 8.94 -12.16
C ARG A 69 11.98 8.27 -10.93
N THR A 70 11.15 7.56 -10.13
CA THR A 70 11.65 6.80 -8.98
C THR A 70 12.62 5.71 -9.42
N PHE A 71 12.31 4.97 -10.49
CA PHE A 71 13.18 3.93 -11.04
C PHE A 71 14.53 4.51 -11.49
N ARG A 72 14.52 5.54 -12.32
CA ARG A 72 15.73 6.19 -12.78
C ARG A 72 16.58 6.74 -11.63
N MET A 73 15.97 7.40 -10.65
CA MET A 73 16.70 7.97 -9.51
C MET A 73 17.28 6.89 -8.58
N LEU A 74 16.65 5.72 -8.46
CA LEU A 74 17.22 4.58 -7.75
C LEU A 74 18.48 4.06 -8.47
N GLU A 75 18.42 3.90 -9.79
CA GLU A 75 19.55 3.44 -10.61
C GLU A 75 20.71 4.45 -10.60
N GLU A 76 20.41 5.75 -10.62
CA GLU A 76 21.40 6.83 -10.51
C GLU A 76 21.97 7.01 -9.09
N GLY A 77 21.48 6.26 -8.10
CA GLY A 77 21.93 6.36 -6.71
C GLY A 77 21.44 7.61 -5.97
N LYS A 78 20.45 8.31 -6.50
CA LYS A 78 19.79 9.47 -5.88
C LYS A 78 18.70 9.07 -4.88
N LEU A 79 18.22 7.83 -4.96
CA LEU A 79 17.37 7.18 -3.98
C LEU A 79 18.09 5.95 -3.42
N ASP A 80 17.75 5.58 -2.22
CA ASP A 80 18.27 4.41 -1.51
C ASP A 80 17.31 3.22 -1.58
N ALA A 81 16.01 3.51 -1.64
CA ALA A 81 14.93 2.54 -1.80
C ALA A 81 13.75 3.13 -2.58
N ILE A 82 12.88 2.27 -3.05
CA ILE A 82 11.53 2.60 -3.56
C ILE A 82 10.54 1.57 -3.05
N ILE A 83 9.29 1.99 -2.89
CA ILE A 83 8.19 1.13 -2.44
C ILE A 83 7.29 0.71 -3.61
N ASN A 84 6.40 -0.25 -3.37
CA ASN A 84 5.35 -0.68 -4.30
C ASN A 84 5.87 -1.21 -5.65
N VAL A 85 6.84 -2.12 -5.59
CA VAL A 85 7.50 -2.72 -6.76
C VAL A 85 7.09 -4.16 -6.93
N ARG A 86 6.90 -4.60 -8.17
CA ARG A 86 6.70 -6.01 -8.52
C ARG A 86 7.99 -6.60 -9.13
N PRO A 87 8.21 -7.92 -8.99
CA PRO A 87 9.29 -8.60 -9.72
C PRO A 87 9.26 -8.28 -11.21
N GLY A 88 10.42 -8.07 -11.80
CA GLY A 88 10.57 -7.75 -13.22
C GLY A 88 10.46 -6.26 -13.58
N MET A 89 10.06 -5.37 -12.66
CA MET A 89 9.99 -3.92 -12.94
C MET A 89 11.38 -3.23 -12.92
N LEU A 90 12.36 -3.82 -12.25
CA LEU A 90 13.73 -3.30 -12.12
C LEU A 90 14.74 -4.40 -12.37
N SER A 91 15.84 -4.06 -13.06
CA SER A 91 16.91 -5.01 -13.39
C SER A 91 18.10 -4.96 -12.43
N ARG A 92 18.28 -3.88 -11.69
CA ARG A 92 19.49 -3.61 -10.88
C ARG A 92 19.21 -3.26 -9.41
N ALA A 93 18.08 -3.70 -8.87
CA ALA A 93 17.72 -3.46 -7.48
C ALA A 93 17.56 -4.77 -6.71
N HIS A 94 17.73 -4.70 -5.40
CA HIS A 94 17.53 -5.82 -4.48
C HIS A 94 16.10 -5.75 -3.94
N LEU A 95 15.25 -6.67 -4.39
CA LEU A 95 13.87 -6.77 -3.90
C LEU A 95 13.83 -7.39 -2.51
N SER A 96 13.02 -6.81 -1.63
CA SER A 96 12.69 -7.39 -0.33
C SER A 96 11.82 -8.65 -0.49
N GLN A 97 11.57 -9.38 0.61
CA GLN A 97 10.40 -10.23 0.69
C GLN A 97 9.11 -9.42 0.42
N ALA A 98 7.99 -10.11 0.16
CA ALA A 98 6.72 -9.43 -0.05
C ALA A 98 6.32 -8.61 1.19
N VAL A 99 6.04 -7.32 0.97
CA VAL A 99 5.68 -6.37 2.03
C VAL A 99 4.18 -6.30 2.18
N VAL A 100 3.46 -6.10 1.09
CA VAL A 100 1.99 -6.06 1.06
C VAL A 100 1.45 -6.95 -0.06
N THR A 101 0.24 -7.47 0.16
CA THR A 101 -0.49 -8.24 -0.85
C THR A 101 -1.78 -7.51 -1.18
N PHE A 102 -1.96 -7.14 -2.45
CA PHE A 102 -3.18 -6.53 -2.95
C PHE A 102 -4.17 -7.59 -3.39
N HIS A 103 -5.40 -7.46 -2.93
CA HIS A 103 -6.53 -8.27 -3.33
C HIS A 103 -7.54 -7.41 -4.10
N ASN A 104 -7.35 -7.36 -5.42
CA ASN A 104 -8.34 -6.73 -6.29
C ASN A 104 -9.63 -7.56 -6.30
N ARG A 105 -10.77 -6.93 -6.09
CA ARG A 105 -12.06 -7.58 -6.03
C ARG A 105 -13.09 -6.83 -6.84
N VAL A 106 -14.14 -7.52 -7.22
CA VAL A 106 -15.35 -6.89 -7.76
C VAL A 106 -16.30 -6.64 -6.60
N PHE A 107 -16.76 -5.42 -6.45
CA PHE A 107 -17.79 -5.02 -5.48
C PHE A 107 -19.07 -4.67 -6.21
N THR A 108 -20.19 -5.23 -5.77
CA THR A 108 -21.54 -4.96 -6.28
C THR A 108 -22.49 -4.67 -5.14
N LEU A 109 -23.67 -4.17 -5.46
CA LEU A 109 -24.80 -4.19 -4.53
C LEU A 109 -25.54 -5.53 -4.67
N ASP A 110 -26.20 -6.00 -3.61
CA ASP A 110 -26.93 -7.28 -3.56
C ASP A 110 -28.03 -7.44 -4.63
N LYS A 111 -28.58 -6.33 -5.13
CA LYS A 111 -29.55 -6.30 -6.23
C LYS A 111 -28.94 -6.56 -7.62
N THR A 112 -27.61 -6.52 -7.72
CA THR A 112 -26.90 -6.75 -8.98
C THR A 112 -26.69 -8.25 -9.17
N ALA A 113 -27.25 -8.82 -10.23
CA ALA A 113 -26.97 -10.21 -10.59
C ALA A 113 -25.51 -10.32 -11.07
N PHE A 114 -24.68 -11.00 -10.30
CA PHE A 114 -23.28 -11.20 -10.57
C PHE A 114 -22.83 -12.58 -10.12
N ASN A 115 -22.41 -13.43 -11.05
CA ASN A 115 -22.01 -14.81 -10.81
C ASN A 115 -20.64 -15.14 -11.39
N THR A 116 -20.28 -14.53 -12.52
CA THR A 116 -19.06 -14.82 -13.26
C THR A 116 -18.39 -13.53 -13.75
N MET A 117 -17.15 -13.63 -14.17
CA MET A 117 -16.44 -12.49 -14.81
C MET A 117 -17.14 -12.04 -16.10
N GLY A 118 -17.80 -12.97 -16.83
CA GLY A 118 -18.55 -12.65 -18.04
C GLY A 118 -19.68 -11.64 -17.82
N ASP A 119 -20.28 -11.57 -16.63
CA ASP A 119 -21.35 -10.61 -16.32
C ASP A 119 -20.85 -9.16 -16.40
N LEU A 120 -19.55 -8.93 -16.27
CA LEU A 120 -18.95 -7.60 -16.44
C LEU A 120 -19.15 -7.03 -17.85
N GLN A 121 -19.46 -7.85 -18.85
CA GLN A 121 -19.67 -7.40 -20.23
C GLN A 121 -20.89 -6.48 -20.38
N THR A 122 -21.89 -6.62 -19.53
CA THR A 122 -23.18 -5.92 -19.66
C THR A 122 -23.46 -4.92 -18.54
N LEU A 123 -22.71 -4.99 -17.45
CA LEU A 123 -22.86 -4.10 -16.30
C LEU A 123 -22.17 -2.75 -16.52
N ARG A 124 -22.64 -1.70 -15.82
CA ARG A 124 -21.90 -0.46 -15.69
C ARG A 124 -20.73 -0.71 -14.72
N VAL A 125 -19.52 -0.75 -15.25
CA VAL A 125 -18.31 -1.12 -14.50
C VAL A 125 -17.36 0.07 -14.39
N SER A 126 -16.95 0.39 -13.18
CA SER A 126 -15.89 1.38 -12.93
C SER A 126 -14.68 0.69 -12.29
N ALA A 127 -13.53 0.75 -12.93
CA ALA A 127 -12.29 0.13 -12.49
C ALA A 127 -11.20 1.18 -12.20
N PHE A 128 -10.17 0.78 -11.46
CA PHE A 128 -9.01 1.63 -11.24
C PHE A 128 -8.20 1.81 -12.54
N GLN A 129 -7.46 2.92 -12.62
CA GLN A 129 -6.67 3.26 -13.81
C GLN A 129 -5.70 2.15 -14.18
N ARG A 130 -5.68 1.72 -15.45
CA ARG A 130 -4.90 0.62 -16.02
C ARG A 130 -5.35 -0.78 -15.54
N ALA A 131 -6.53 -0.94 -14.99
CA ALA A 131 -7.06 -2.24 -14.56
C ALA A 131 -7.03 -3.27 -15.69
N ARG A 132 -7.39 -2.88 -16.91
CA ARG A 132 -7.34 -3.70 -18.13
C ARG A 132 -5.97 -4.30 -18.41
N GLN A 133 -4.89 -3.54 -18.12
CA GLN A 133 -3.51 -4.00 -18.32
C GLN A 133 -2.99 -4.84 -17.16
N ILE A 134 -3.58 -4.70 -15.98
CA ILE A 134 -3.07 -5.28 -14.73
C ILE A 134 -3.79 -6.59 -14.37
N LEU A 135 -5.10 -6.69 -14.64
CA LEU A 135 -5.95 -7.78 -14.16
C LEU A 135 -5.97 -9.02 -15.07
N GLY A 136 -5.27 -8.98 -16.21
CA GLY A 136 -5.07 -10.11 -17.08
C GLY A 136 -5.91 -10.07 -18.36
N THR A 137 -5.55 -10.95 -19.30
CA THR A 137 -6.08 -10.96 -20.67
C THR A 137 -7.58 -11.26 -20.71
N GLU A 138 -8.04 -12.25 -19.95
CA GLU A 138 -9.45 -12.62 -19.89
C GLU A 138 -10.33 -11.43 -19.47
N PHE A 139 -9.93 -10.73 -18.43
CA PHE A 139 -10.62 -9.51 -17.99
C PHE A 139 -10.60 -8.43 -19.09
N ALA A 140 -9.45 -8.20 -19.72
CA ALA A 140 -9.33 -7.21 -20.78
C ALA A 140 -10.28 -7.48 -21.95
N GLU A 141 -10.33 -8.74 -22.42
CA GLU A 141 -11.21 -9.17 -23.53
C GLU A 141 -12.69 -8.96 -23.23
N ILE A 142 -13.12 -9.22 -21.98
CA ILE A 142 -14.49 -9.03 -21.55
C ILE A 142 -14.86 -7.53 -21.52
N VAL A 143 -14.02 -6.70 -20.89
CA VAL A 143 -14.34 -5.28 -20.72
C VAL A 143 -14.15 -4.47 -22.00
N ASP A 144 -13.33 -4.92 -22.95
CA ASP A 144 -13.20 -4.29 -24.27
C ASP A 144 -14.50 -4.35 -25.09
N GLN A 145 -15.37 -5.31 -24.79
CA GLN A 145 -16.70 -5.44 -25.40
C GLN A 145 -17.80 -4.66 -24.63
N ASN A 146 -17.46 -4.10 -23.48
CA ASN A 146 -18.44 -3.41 -22.63
C ASN A 146 -18.43 -1.88 -22.89
N PRO A 147 -19.48 -1.30 -23.52
CA PRO A 147 -19.57 0.13 -23.76
C PRO A 147 -19.77 0.97 -22.48
N HIS A 148 -20.04 0.32 -21.35
CA HIS A 148 -20.27 0.94 -20.04
C HIS A 148 -19.11 0.72 -19.07
N TYR A 149 -17.95 0.30 -19.58
CA TYR A 149 -16.71 0.17 -18.81
C TYR A 149 -15.94 1.49 -18.79
N GLU A 150 -15.49 1.88 -17.62
CA GLU A 150 -14.59 3.04 -17.45
C GLU A 150 -13.42 2.72 -16.51
N GLU A 151 -12.28 3.34 -16.76
CA GLU A 151 -11.17 3.39 -15.81
C GLU A 151 -11.03 4.80 -15.25
N VAL A 152 -10.90 4.93 -13.94
CA VAL A 152 -10.81 6.22 -13.27
C VAL A 152 -9.57 6.33 -12.39
N ALA A 153 -8.97 7.52 -12.35
CA ALA A 153 -7.80 7.80 -11.50
C ALA A 153 -8.20 8.04 -10.03
N ARG A 154 -9.40 8.61 -9.78
CA ARG A 154 -9.90 8.90 -8.43
C ARG A 154 -10.76 7.77 -7.90
N GLN A 155 -10.15 6.90 -7.11
CA GLN A 155 -10.79 5.70 -6.58
C GLN A 155 -11.92 5.98 -5.57
N GLU A 156 -11.84 7.08 -4.83
CA GLU A 156 -12.93 7.56 -3.97
C GLU A 156 -14.25 7.70 -4.75
N GLY A 157 -14.18 8.29 -5.95
CA GLY A 157 -15.34 8.47 -6.82
C GLY A 157 -15.96 7.15 -7.29
N GLN A 158 -15.17 6.09 -7.46
CA GLN A 158 -15.68 4.75 -7.78
C GLN A 158 -16.54 4.23 -6.63
N VAL A 159 -16.02 4.26 -5.41
CA VAL A 159 -16.73 3.80 -4.21
C VAL A 159 -18.04 4.59 -4.05
N GLN A 160 -17.96 5.92 -4.17
CA GLN A 160 -19.15 6.78 -4.09
C GLN A 160 -20.21 6.42 -5.15
N LYS A 161 -19.82 6.18 -6.42
CA LYS A 161 -20.74 5.77 -7.47
C LYS A 161 -21.48 4.48 -7.14
N LEU A 162 -20.76 3.47 -6.59
CA LEU A 162 -21.39 2.21 -6.18
C LEU A 162 -22.38 2.43 -5.04
N LEU A 163 -21.97 3.11 -3.97
CA LEU A 163 -22.81 3.36 -2.80
C LEU A 163 -24.08 4.15 -3.13
N LEU A 164 -24.05 4.98 -4.19
CA LEU A 164 -25.20 5.73 -4.71
C LEU A 164 -25.99 4.96 -5.77
N GLY A 165 -25.60 3.72 -6.14
CA GLY A 165 -26.24 2.93 -7.19
C GLY A 165 -26.09 3.51 -8.60
N ARG A 166 -25.07 4.35 -8.83
CA ARG A 166 -24.77 4.96 -10.14
C ARG A 166 -23.93 4.09 -11.05
N THR A 167 -23.27 3.07 -10.49
CA THR A 167 -22.59 1.98 -11.20
C THR A 167 -23.06 0.65 -10.62
N ASP A 168 -22.94 -0.43 -11.38
CA ASP A 168 -23.39 -1.76 -10.96
C ASP A 168 -22.26 -2.56 -10.31
N ALA A 169 -21.03 -2.33 -10.76
CA ALA A 169 -19.84 -2.96 -10.20
C ALA A 169 -18.66 -1.98 -10.14
N VAL A 170 -17.84 -2.11 -9.10
CA VAL A 170 -16.52 -1.47 -9.03
C VAL A 170 -15.44 -2.51 -8.83
N ILE A 171 -14.28 -2.28 -9.46
CA ILE A 171 -13.12 -3.14 -9.34
C ILE A 171 -12.00 -2.35 -8.69
N LEU A 172 -11.59 -2.80 -7.50
CA LEU A 172 -10.68 -2.07 -6.65
C LEU A 172 -9.96 -3.01 -5.68
N GLU A 173 -8.82 -2.61 -5.18
CA GLU A 173 -8.18 -3.30 -4.08
C GLU A 173 -9.04 -3.21 -2.82
N GLN A 174 -9.16 -4.31 -2.08
CA GLN A 174 -10.12 -4.47 -0.99
C GLN A 174 -9.97 -3.41 0.11
N ARG A 175 -8.74 -3.14 0.58
CA ARG A 175 -8.51 -2.17 1.66
C ARG A 175 -8.76 -0.74 1.21
N ILE A 176 -8.44 -0.44 -0.04
CA ILE A 176 -8.73 0.85 -0.66
C ILE A 176 -10.23 1.08 -0.71
N PHE A 177 -11.00 0.06 -1.10
CA PHE A 177 -12.47 0.14 -1.12
C PHE A 177 -13.02 0.48 0.27
N TYR A 178 -12.65 -0.28 1.29
CA TYR A 178 -13.16 -0.07 2.65
C TYR A 178 -12.66 1.22 3.28
N TYR A 179 -11.43 1.65 2.98
CA TYR A 179 -10.91 2.95 3.41
C TYR A 179 -11.78 4.10 2.90
N TYR A 180 -12.04 4.17 1.59
CA TYR A 180 -12.87 5.22 1.03
C TYR A 180 -14.34 5.11 1.45
N MET A 181 -14.85 3.91 1.62
CA MET A 181 -16.19 3.71 2.16
C MET A 181 -16.30 4.31 3.56
N ALA A 182 -15.33 4.05 4.45
CA ALA A 182 -15.32 4.62 5.80
C ALA A 182 -15.21 6.15 5.78
N GLN A 183 -14.37 6.71 4.90
CA GLN A 183 -14.22 8.17 4.72
C GLN A 183 -15.55 8.81 4.27
N LEU A 184 -16.19 8.24 3.26
CA LEU A 184 -17.47 8.74 2.73
C LEU A 184 -18.58 8.69 3.78
N LEU A 185 -18.63 7.64 4.60
CA LEU A 185 -19.59 7.51 5.68
C LEU A 185 -19.34 8.51 6.80
N GLY A 186 -18.09 8.76 7.16
CA GLY A 186 -17.70 9.76 8.17
C GLY A 186 -18.00 11.20 7.76
N GLN A 187 -18.05 11.48 6.45
CA GLN A 187 -18.35 12.80 5.90
C GLN A 187 -19.84 13.02 5.57
N ALA A 188 -20.64 11.95 5.54
CA ALA A 188 -22.04 12.04 5.16
C ALA A 188 -22.88 12.65 6.30
N GLU A 189 -23.40 13.84 6.10
CA GLU A 189 -24.54 14.35 6.85
C GLU A 189 -25.77 13.50 6.47
N GLY A 190 -26.14 12.55 7.32
CA GLY A 190 -27.24 11.61 7.06
C GLY A 190 -26.82 10.36 6.30
N GLY A 191 -26.17 9.41 7.00
CA GLY A 191 -25.65 8.14 6.46
C GLY A 191 -26.67 7.21 5.77
N GLU A 192 -27.96 7.53 5.79
CA GLU A 192 -29.02 6.81 5.08
C GLU A 192 -28.88 6.86 3.54
N ARG A 193 -28.00 7.72 3.02
CA ARG A 193 -27.80 7.90 1.57
C ARG A 193 -27.05 6.74 0.92
N TYR A 194 -26.20 6.04 1.68
CA TYR A 194 -25.33 4.99 1.15
C TYR A 194 -25.85 3.59 1.50
N GLN A 195 -25.76 2.67 0.54
CA GLN A 195 -26.28 1.29 0.64
C GLN A 195 -25.16 0.34 1.11
N THR A 196 -24.64 0.54 2.30
CA THR A 196 -23.46 -0.19 2.81
C THR A 196 -23.73 -1.62 3.25
N ASP A 197 -24.94 -1.90 3.74
CA ASP A 197 -25.41 -3.22 4.16
C ASP A 197 -25.63 -4.19 3.00
N ARG A 198 -25.64 -3.66 1.77
CA ARG A 198 -25.92 -4.39 0.54
C ARG A 198 -24.70 -4.67 -0.32
N ILE A 199 -23.50 -4.42 0.19
CA ILE A 199 -22.27 -4.67 -0.56
C ILE A 199 -21.98 -6.16 -0.60
N ARG A 200 -21.72 -6.67 -1.82
CA ARG A 200 -21.21 -8.01 -2.09
C ARG A 200 -19.80 -7.88 -2.66
N GLN A 201 -18.93 -8.79 -2.24
CA GLN A 201 -17.55 -8.86 -2.66
C GLN A 201 -17.31 -10.18 -3.40
N HIS A 202 -16.69 -10.09 -4.59
CA HIS A 202 -16.42 -11.25 -5.44
C HIS A 202 -14.91 -11.38 -5.68
N ASP A 203 -14.38 -12.58 -5.46
CA ASP A 203 -12.96 -12.91 -5.56
C ASP A 203 -12.67 -13.55 -6.92
N LEU A 204 -12.30 -12.75 -7.91
CA LEU A 204 -12.06 -13.20 -9.29
C LEU A 204 -10.60 -13.06 -9.71
N PHE A 205 -9.81 -12.27 -9.01
CA PHE A 205 -8.45 -11.94 -9.43
C PHE A 205 -7.44 -12.54 -8.46
N PRO A 206 -6.32 -13.11 -8.96
CA PRO A 206 -5.26 -13.58 -8.10
C PRO A 206 -4.65 -12.42 -7.30
N PRO A 207 -4.18 -12.68 -6.07
CA PRO A 207 -3.53 -11.66 -5.26
C PRO A 207 -2.21 -11.22 -5.91
N THR A 208 -1.89 -9.94 -5.79
CA THR A 208 -0.65 -9.33 -6.28
C THR A 208 0.26 -8.96 -5.13
N ARG A 209 1.46 -9.53 -5.09
CA ARG A 209 2.47 -9.22 -4.07
C ARG A 209 3.32 -8.03 -4.50
N TYR A 210 3.49 -7.08 -3.57
CA TYR A 210 4.37 -5.94 -3.75
C TYR A 210 5.54 -5.98 -2.78
N HIS A 211 6.66 -5.49 -3.25
CA HIS A 211 7.95 -5.51 -2.60
C HIS A 211 8.49 -4.09 -2.48
N PHE A 212 9.46 -3.91 -1.61
CA PHE A 212 10.31 -2.73 -1.64
C PHE A 212 11.60 -3.07 -2.39
N ALA A 213 12.16 -2.11 -3.11
CA ALA A 213 13.41 -2.29 -3.82
C ALA A 213 14.47 -1.39 -3.23
N PHE A 214 15.65 -1.95 -3.00
CA PHE A 214 16.79 -1.27 -2.38
C PHE A 214 17.96 -1.23 -3.35
N ARG A 215 18.70 -0.13 -3.35
CA ARG A 215 19.94 0.00 -4.11
C ARG A 215 21.05 -0.87 -3.55
N GLN A 216 21.09 -1.09 -2.24
CA GLN A 216 22.12 -1.86 -1.54
C GLN A 216 21.55 -3.13 -0.92
N ALA A 217 22.21 -4.27 -1.17
CA ALA A 217 21.81 -5.56 -0.61
C ALA A 217 21.79 -5.56 0.94
N ALA A 218 22.72 -4.86 1.57
CA ALA A 218 22.78 -4.78 3.04
C ALA A 218 21.52 -4.13 3.65
N ARG A 219 20.98 -3.06 3.02
CA ARG A 219 19.74 -2.39 3.45
C ARG A 219 18.52 -3.26 3.20
N GLN A 220 18.47 -3.96 2.06
CA GLN A 220 17.43 -4.93 1.76
C GLN A 220 17.40 -6.07 2.81
N GLN A 221 18.55 -6.66 3.12
CA GLN A 221 18.66 -7.72 4.11
C GLN A 221 18.30 -7.24 5.53
N TRP A 222 18.68 -6.00 5.88
CA TRP A 222 18.23 -5.38 7.13
C TRP A 222 16.71 -5.29 7.19
N PHE A 223 16.12 -4.71 6.15
CA PHE A 223 14.66 -4.56 6.05
C PHE A 223 13.95 -5.91 6.19
N ASP A 224 14.39 -6.93 5.46
CA ASP A 224 13.76 -8.26 5.50
C ASP A 224 13.82 -8.90 6.89
N ARG A 225 14.95 -8.75 7.60
CA ARG A 225 15.04 -9.23 8.99
C ARG A 225 14.08 -8.50 9.92
N GLN A 226 13.93 -7.18 9.77
CA GLN A 226 13.02 -6.42 10.61
C GLN A 226 11.56 -6.72 10.25
N LEU A 227 11.23 -6.84 8.96
CA LEU A 227 9.88 -7.20 8.52
C LEU A 227 9.47 -8.59 9.05
N SER A 228 10.39 -9.56 9.07
CA SER A 228 10.14 -10.87 9.65
C SER A 228 9.85 -10.76 11.15
N LYS A 229 10.66 -10.00 11.90
CA LYS A 229 10.42 -9.75 13.33
C LYS A 229 9.07 -9.07 13.59
N MET A 230 8.74 -8.05 12.80
CA MET A 230 7.44 -7.37 12.92
C MET A 230 6.25 -8.32 12.70
N LYS A 231 6.39 -9.29 11.77
CA LYS A 231 5.37 -10.34 11.56
C LYS A 231 5.30 -11.33 12.71
N GLU A 232 6.43 -11.66 13.34
CA GLU A 232 6.51 -12.57 14.48
C GLU A 232 5.95 -11.96 15.77
N ASP A 233 6.23 -10.67 16.03
CA ASP A 233 5.86 -9.98 17.28
C ASP A 233 4.54 -9.20 17.18
N GLY A 234 3.89 -9.20 16.03
CA GLY A 234 2.56 -8.60 15.82
C GLY A 234 2.55 -7.12 15.45
N ARG A 235 3.71 -6.45 15.37
CA ARG A 235 3.79 -5.03 14.95
C ARG A 235 3.34 -4.83 13.50
N TYR A 236 3.58 -5.80 12.64
CA TYR A 236 3.10 -5.77 11.26
C TYR A 236 1.58 -5.69 11.22
N GLU A 237 0.88 -6.56 11.94
CA GLU A 237 -0.59 -6.56 12.03
C GLU A 237 -1.13 -5.30 12.70
N GLN A 238 -0.41 -4.79 13.70
CA GLN A 238 -0.82 -3.56 14.39
C GLN A 238 -0.81 -2.37 13.42
N ILE A 239 0.23 -2.22 12.59
CA ILE A 239 0.28 -1.16 11.57
C ILE A 239 -0.93 -1.24 10.63
N PHE A 240 -1.34 -2.44 10.19
CA PHE A 240 -2.57 -2.56 9.39
C PHE A 240 -3.82 -2.19 10.17
N ALA A 241 -3.91 -2.60 11.43
CA ALA A 241 -5.07 -2.30 12.30
C ALA A 241 -5.24 -0.79 12.54
N ASP A 242 -4.15 -0.05 12.65
CA ASP A 242 -4.16 1.41 12.84
C ASP A 242 -4.84 2.16 11.67
N TYR A 243 -4.92 1.51 10.51
CA TYR A 243 -5.65 2.02 9.32
C TYR A 243 -7.03 1.39 9.14
N GLY A 244 -7.60 0.75 10.18
CA GLY A 244 -8.92 0.12 10.13
C GLY A 244 -8.97 -1.11 9.23
N THR A 245 -7.83 -1.74 8.94
CA THR A 245 -7.73 -2.88 8.03
C THR A 245 -7.07 -4.07 8.73
N ALA A 246 -7.51 -5.31 8.43
CA ALA A 246 -6.79 -6.50 8.83
C ALA A 246 -5.68 -6.83 7.83
N SER A 247 -4.53 -7.35 8.29
CA SER A 247 -3.55 -7.92 7.37
C SER A 247 -4.16 -9.14 6.67
N SER A 248 -4.06 -9.22 5.33
CA SER A 248 -4.72 -10.29 4.56
C SER A 248 -4.15 -11.68 4.78
N ASP A 249 -3.04 -11.80 5.46
CA ASP A 249 -2.35 -13.08 5.63
C ASP A 249 -3.05 -14.04 6.60
N ARG A 250 -4.02 -13.56 7.42
CA ARG A 250 -4.79 -14.42 8.33
C ARG A 250 -6.05 -15.04 7.72
N ASN A 251 -6.57 -14.51 6.62
CA ASN A 251 -7.85 -14.98 6.03
C ASN A 251 -7.70 -16.02 4.90
N ILE A 252 -6.49 -16.60 4.71
CA ILE A 252 -6.29 -17.72 3.78
C ILE A 252 -6.61 -19.08 4.44
N LYS A 253 -7.05 -19.10 5.71
CA LYS A 253 -7.55 -20.33 6.34
C LYS A 253 -9.07 -20.29 6.42
N ALA A 254 -9.67 -21.17 5.65
CA ALA A 254 -11.04 -21.67 5.71
C ALA A 254 -12.10 -20.94 4.88
N SER A 255 -12.29 -21.44 3.67
CA SER A 255 -13.63 -21.90 3.31
C SER A 255 -13.50 -23.28 2.67
N PRO A 256 -14.32 -24.26 3.09
CA PRO A 256 -14.27 -25.63 2.61
C PRO A 256 -14.74 -25.75 1.18
#